data_a2e9327590cae01f9e61bd237aaa857e
#
_entry.id   a2e9327590cae01f9e61bd237aaa857e
#
_cell.length_a   1.000
_cell.length_b   1.000
_cell.length_c   1.000
_cell.angle_alpha   90.00
_cell.angle_beta   90.00
_cell.angle_gamma   90.00
#
_symmetry.space_group_name_H-M   'P 1'
#
loop_
_entity.id
_entity.type
_entity.pdbx_description
1 polymer ?
#
loop_
_entity_poly.entity_id
_entity_poly.type
_entity_poly.pdbx_seq_one_letter_code
_entity_poly.pdbx_strand_id
1 'polypeptide(L)'
;MLFLQLTHGDALDRLQNESGKIGVKIRALTQALGRLSCVALGVGLAACASISVDSSPEAKQKVVAERAQARWELLIKGDVEGAYQYLSAGSKAATPLGLYKGKIKPGMWRGAKVDKVDCEAEICKVQMLITYDFRIARGGGMKGIETPVPENWIIENGTVGYVYR
;
A
#
# COMPACT_ATOMS: atom_id res chain seq x y z
N MET A 1 65.58 -17.05 -24.78
CA MET A 1 64.64 -16.12 -24.25
C MET A 1 64.05 -15.32 -25.40
N LEU A 2 62.89 -15.73 -25.92
CA LEU A 2 62.20 -15.05 -27.02
C LEU A 2 60.84 -14.62 -26.52
N PHE A 3 60.65 -13.32 -26.32
CA PHE A 3 59.38 -12.72 -25.92
C PHE A 3 58.47 -12.61 -27.14
N LEU A 4 57.33 -13.33 -27.12
CA LEU A 4 56.25 -13.15 -28.07
C LEU A 4 55.37 -11.97 -27.60
N GLN A 5 55.50 -10.83 -28.30
CA GLN A 5 54.51 -9.75 -28.19
C GLN A 5 53.33 -10.08 -29.14
N LEU A 6 52.22 -10.50 -28.60
CA LEU A 6 50.94 -10.53 -29.32
C LEU A 6 50.35 -9.12 -29.32
N THR A 7 50.24 -8.55 -30.49
CA THR A 7 49.68 -7.23 -30.72
C THR A 7 48.15 -7.26 -30.49
N HIS A 8 47.71 -6.43 -29.58
CA HIS A 8 46.29 -6.29 -29.10
C HIS A 8 45.39 -5.59 -30.14
N GLY A 9 45.86 -5.33 -31.36
CA GLY A 9 45.18 -4.58 -32.41
C GLY A 9 44.18 -5.37 -33.26
N ASP A 10 44.45 -6.66 -33.49
CA ASP A 10 43.67 -7.46 -34.47
C ASP A 10 42.30 -7.94 -33.95
N ALA A 11 42.11 -7.95 -32.64
CA ALA A 11 40.83 -8.40 -32.05
C ALA A 11 39.76 -7.33 -32.09
N LEU A 12 40.13 -6.05 -32.02
CA LEU A 12 39.16 -4.94 -32.01
C LEU A 12 38.61 -4.61 -33.39
N ASP A 13 39.45 -4.78 -34.43
CA ASP A 13 39.03 -4.51 -35.83
C ASP A 13 37.99 -5.52 -36.35
N ARG A 14 38.05 -6.78 -35.88
CA ARG A 14 37.04 -7.79 -36.22
C ARG A 14 35.66 -7.53 -35.59
N LEU A 15 35.62 -6.97 -34.40
CA LEU A 15 34.36 -6.68 -33.70
C LEU A 15 33.62 -5.47 -34.30
N GLN A 16 34.35 -4.51 -34.83
CA GLN A 16 33.73 -3.34 -35.49
C GLN A 16 33.13 -3.65 -36.87
N ASN A 17 33.71 -4.63 -37.60
CA ASN A 17 33.22 -5.01 -38.94
C ASN A 17 31.92 -5.86 -38.87
N GLU A 18 31.69 -6.58 -37.79
CA GLU A 18 30.43 -7.33 -37.58
C GLU A 18 29.28 -6.42 -37.17
N SER A 19 29.53 -5.33 -36.44
CA SER A 19 28.52 -4.36 -35.99
C SER A 19 27.92 -3.59 -37.17
N GLY A 20 28.66 -3.35 -38.25
CA GLY A 20 28.16 -2.65 -39.45
C GLY A 20 27.16 -3.45 -40.28
N LYS A 21 27.24 -4.77 -40.27
CA LYS A 21 26.35 -5.63 -41.04
C LYS A 21 24.98 -5.87 -40.37
N ILE A 22 24.91 -5.76 -39.04
CA ILE A 22 23.67 -5.92 -38.28
C ILE A 22 22.81 -4.65 -38.34
N GLY A 23 23.43 -3.47 -38.39
CA GLY A 23 22.71 -2.18 -38.42
C GLY A 23 21.85 -1.93 -39.68
N VAL A 24 22.26 -2.51 -40.84
CA VAL A 24 21.53 -2.30 -42.10
C VAL A 24 20.24 -3.14 -42.20
N LYS A 25 20.18 -4.30 -41.56
CA LYS A 25 18.96 -5.15 -41.57
C LYS A 25 17.87 -4.69 -40.62
N ILE A 26 18.21 -3.93 -39.58
CA ILE A 26 17.22 -3.44 -38.59
C ILE A 26 16.44 -2.23 -39.13
N ARG A 27 17.04 -1.41 -39.99
CA ARG A 27 16.35 -0.24 -40.57
C ARG A 27 15.25 -0.57 -41.58
N ALA A 28 15.26 -1.74 -42.19
CA ALA A 28 14.23 -2.15 -43.13
C ALA A 28 12.97 -2.75 -42.46
N LEU A 29 13.04 -3.14 -41.20
CA LEU A 29 11.94 -3.77 -40.46
C LEU A 29 11.09 -2.78 -39.63
N THR A 30 11.60 -1.57 -39.39
CA THR A 30 10.91 -0.57 -38.56
C THR A 30 9.91 0.32 -39.34
N GLN A 31 9.82 0.22 -40.67
CA GLN A 31 8.86 1.02 -41.43
C GLN A 31 7.53 0.32 -41.71
N ALA A 32 7.35 -0.95 -41.38
CA ALA A 32 6.13 -1.71 -41.64
C ALA A 32 5.19 -1.90 -40.45
N LEU A 33 5.53 -1.43 -39.22
CA LEU A 33 4.72 -1.60 -38.01
C LEU A 33 4.32 -0.26 -37.37
N GLY A 34 4.17 0.75 -38.14
CA GLY A 34 3.73 2.07 -37.71
C GLY A 34 2.21 2.24 -37.67
N ARG A 35 1.43 1.34 -37.08
CA ARG A 35 0.02 1.57 -36.68
C ARG A 35 -0.47 0.45 -35.77
N LEU A 36 0.00 0.39 -34.54
CA LEU A 36 -0.71 -0.31 -33.48
C LEU A 36 -0.63 0.53 -32.20
N SER A 37 -1.74 1.17 -31.96
CA SER A 37 -2.39 1.47 -30.69
C SER A 37 -1.50 1.49 -29.45
N CYS A 38 -1.18 2.70 -28.99
CA CYS A 38 -0.79 2.95 -27.60
C CYS A 38 -1.96 2.57 -26.67
N VAL A 39 -2.04 1.30 -26.27
CA VAL A 39 -2.73 0.93 -25.04
C VAL A 39 -1.80 1.35 -23.92
N ALA A 40 -2.02 2.56 -23.41
CA ALA A 40 -1.43 3.01 -22.17
C ALA A 40 -1.95 2.09 -21.06
N LEU A 41 -1.14 1.09 -20.68
CA LEU A 41 -1.27 0.47 -19.36
C LEU A 41 -0.98 1.57 -18.36
N GLY A 42 -2.03 2.19 -17.85
CA GLY A 42 -1.99 3.03 -16.67
C GLY A 42 -1.57 2.16 -15.49
N VAL A 43 -0.26 2.02 -15.28
CA VAL A 43 0.28 1.60 -13.99
C VAL A 43 -0.10 2.72 -13.04
N GLY A 44 -1.20 2.51 -12.30
CA GLY A 44 -1.58 3.37 -11.19
C GLY A 44 -0.42 3.39 -10.22
N LEU A 45 0.41 4.43 -10.31
CA LEU A 45 1.30 4.82 -9.23
C LEU A 45 0.38 5.06 -8.04
N ALA A 46 0.31 4.09 -7.13
CA ALA A 46 -0.17 4.32 -5.78
C ALA A 46 0.79 5.37 -5.19
N ALA A 47 0.51 6.63 -5.47
CA ALA A 47 1.17 7.73 -4.81
C ALA A 47 0.93 7.51 -3.31
N CYS A 48 1.98 7.17 -2.58
CA CYS A 48 1.98 7.31 -1.14
C CYS A 48 1.70 8.79 -0.88
N ALA A 49 0.43 9.15 -0.76
CA ALA A 49 0.03 10.50 -0.46
C ALA A 49 0.53 10.80 0.95
N SER A 50 1.70 11.44 1.03
CA SER A 50 2.13 12.06 2.26
C SER A 50 1.18 13.22 2.51
N ILE A 51 0.47 13.18 3.62
CA ILE A 51 -0.44 14.23 4.04
C ILE A 51 0.25 15.11 5.07
N SER A 52 0.18 16.44 4.92
CA SER A 52 0.71 17.36 5.93
C SER A 52 -0.38 17.83 6.88
N VAL A 53 0.06 18.36 8.02
CA VAL A 53 -0.83 19.02 9.00
C VAL A 53 -1.55 20.22 8.38
N ASP A 54 -0.88 20.88 7.41
CA ASP A 54 -1.41 22.05 6.71
C ASP A 54 -2.32 21.69 5.51
N SER A 55 -2.53 20.39 5.23
CA SER A 55 -3.46 19.98 4.19
C SER A 55 -4.89 20.39 4.51
N SER A 56 -5.73 20.57 3.48
CA SER A 56 -7.13 20.94 3.72
C SER A 56 -7.86 19.86 4.55
N PRO A 57 -8.88 20.26 5.34
CA PRO A 57 -9.67 19.31 6.13
C PRO A 57 -10.22 18.16 5.29
N GLU A 58 -10.70 18.43 4.09
CA GLU A 58 -11.26 17.43 3.18
C GLU A 58 -10.20 16.43 2.72
N ALA A 59 -8.99 16.91 2.41
CA ALA A 59 -7.88 16.02 2.03
C ALA A 59 -7.48 15.10 3.20
N LYS A 60 -7.43 15.64 4.42
CA LYS A 60 -7.17 14.85 5.63
C LYS A 60 -8.25 13.80 5.86
N GLN A 61 -9.52 14.21 5.83
CA GLN A 61 -10.66 13.32 6.02
C GLN A 61 -10.64 12.16 5.01
N LYS A 62 -10.38 12.45 3.74
CA LYS A 62 -10.29 11.42 2.69
C LYS A 62 -9.21 10.40 2.99
N VAL A 63 -7.97 10.83 3.24
CA VAL A 63 -6.85 9.92 3.50
C VAL A 63 -7.08 9.10 4.77
N VAL A 64 -7.59 9.73 5.83
CA VAL A 64 -7.90 9.04 7.08
C VAL A 64 -9.00 8.02 6.90
N ALA A 65 -10.08 8.35 6.17
CA ALA A 65 -11.17 7.42 5.86
C ALA A 65 -10.67 6.18 5.10
N GLU A 66 -9.86 6.38 4.05
CA GLU A 66 -9.28 5.29 3.26
C GLU A 66 -8.41 4.37 4.13
N ARG A 67 -7.60 4.94 5.01
CA ARG A 67 -6.74 4.16 5.91
C ARG A 67 -7.52 3.41 6.98
N ALA A 68 -8.55 4.04 7.54
CA ALA A 68 -9.43 3.40 8.53
C ALA A 68 -10.17 2.21 7.90
N GLN A 69 -10.72 2.41 6.71
CA GLN A 69 -11.39 1.36 5.95
C GLN A 69 -10.45 0.19 5.66
N ALA A 70 -9.27 0.47 5.10
CA ALA A 70 -8.28 -0.55 4.75
C ALA A 70 -7.81 -1.36 5.98
N ARG A 71 -7.57 -0.68 7.12
CA ARG A 71 -7.22 -1.36 8.37
C ARG A 71 -8.30 -2.35 8.81
N TRP A 72 -9.57 -1.97 8.76
CA TRP A 72 -10.67 -2.85 9.15
C TRP A 72 -10.86 -4.02 8.18
N GLU A 73 -10.64 -3.81 6.89
CA GLU A 73 -10.67 -4.89 5.89
C GLU A 73 -9.63 -5.98 6.20
N LEU A 74 -8.43 -5.58 6.64
CA LEU A 74 -7.40 -6.53 7.09
C LEU A 74 -7.83 -7.28 8.35
N LEU A 75 -8.42 -6.59 9.34
CA LEU A 75 -8.93 -7.22 10.55
C LEU A 75 -10.04 -8.24 10.25
N ILE A 76 -10.95 -7.92 9.33
CA ILE A 76 -12.03 -8.82 8.90
C ILE A 76 -11.46 -10.06 8.21
N LYS A 77 -10.40 -9.90 7.39
CA LYS A 77 -9.67 -11.01 6.75
C LYS A 77 -8.81 -11.83 7.73
N GLY A 78 -8.64 -11.37 8.96
CA GLY A 78 -7.77 -11.98 9.96
C GLY A 78 -6.30 -11.59 9.84
N ASP A 79 -5.95 -10.69 8.94
CA ASP A 79 -4.60 -10.14 8.82
C ASP A 79 -4.31 -9.07 9.89
N VAL A 80 -4.10 -9.55 11.11
CA VAL A 80 -3.82 -8.70 12.28
C VAL A 80 -2.47 -8.00 12.13
N GLU A 81 -1.51 -8.62 11.47
CA GLU A 81 -0.18 -8.06 11.25
C GLU A 81 -0.20 -6.91 10.24
N GLY A 82 -0.91 -7.10 9.13
CA GLY A 82 -1.18 -6.02 8.18
C GLY A 82 -1.92 -4.84 8.83
N ALA A 83 -2.94 -5.11 9.63
CA ALA A 83 -3.67 -4.08 10.36
C ALA A 83 -2.80 -3.33 11.39
N TYR A 84 -1.80 -4.00 12.00
CA TYR A 84 -0.83 -3.38 12.90
C TYR A 84 -0.01 -2.29 12.21
N GLN A 85 0.25 -2.40 10.91
CA GLN A 85 1.03 -1.40 10.17
C GLN A 85 0.34 -0.03 10.13
N TYR A 86 -0.95 0.01 10.35
CA TYR A 86 -1.73 1.26 10.41
C TYR A 86 -1.66 1.98 11.76
N LEU A 87 -1.06 1.38 12.78
CA LEU A 87 -0.88 2.04 14.07
C LEU A 87 0.10 3.22 13.96
N SER A 88 -0.16 4.27 14.75
CA SER A 88 0.78 5.38 14.93
C SER A 88 2.11 4.91 15.53
N ALA A 89 3.16 5.68 15.36
CA ALA A 89 4.49 5.36 15.92
C ALA A 89 4.41 5.20 17.45
N GLY A 90 3.72 6.11 18.13
CA GLY A 90 3.51 6.02 19.58
C GLY A 90 2.75 4.77 20.01
N SER A 91 1.71 4.37 19.23
CA SER A 91 0.96 3.14 19.53
C SER A 91 1.79 1.88 19.31
N LYS A 92 2.65 1.84 18.28
CA LYS A 92 3.57 0.72 18.04
C LYS A 92 4.62 0.60 19.16
N ALA A 93 5.14 1.74 19.63
CA ALA A 93 6.09 1.77 20.75
C ALA A 93 5.44 1.27 22.05
N ALA A 94 4.21 1.68 22.33
CA ALA A 94 3.48 1.27 23.55
C ALA A 94 2.95 -0.17 23.48
N THR A 95 2.62 -0.67 22.29
CA THR A 95 2.02 -1.99 22.07
C THR A 95 2.76 -2.74 20.98
N PRO A 96 3.80 -3.50 21.29
CA PRO A 96 4.50 -4.35 20.32
C PRO A 96 3.56 -5.35 19.63
N LEU A 97 3.90 -5.77 18.41
CA LEU A 97 3.08 -6.64 17.56
C LEU A 97 2.57 -7.89 18.28
N GLY A 98 3.42 -8.54 19.07
CA GLY A 98 3.02 -9.75 19.83
C GLY A 98 1.88 -9.50 20.80
N LEU A 99 1.92 -8.38 21.54
CA LEU A 99 0.85 -7.97 22.45
C LEU A 99 -0.42 -7.59 21.67
N TYR A 100 -0.29 -6.86 20.57
CA TYR A 100 -1.41 -6.48 19.72
C TYR A 100 -2.13 -7.73 19.18
N LYS A 101 -1.39 -8.69 18.62
CA LYS A 101 -1.96 -9.97 18.13
C LYS A 101 -2.68 -10.75 19.23
N GLY A 102 -2.20 -10.71 20.46
CA GLY A 102 -2.86 -11.35 21.61
C GLY A 102 -4.19 -10.72 22.00
N LYS A 103 -4.33 -9.42 21.81
CA LYS A 103 -5.55 -8.67 22.17
C LYS A 103 -6.62 -8.69 21.07
N ILE A 104 -6.23 -8.73 19.80
CA ILE A 104 -7.17 -8.74 18.68
C ILE A 104 -7.70 -10.16 18.47
N LYS A 105 -9.02 -10.28 18.40
CA LYS A 105 -9.73 -11.56 18.18
C LYS A 105 -10.49 -11.47 16.86
N PRO A 106 -9.87 -11.80 15.72
CA PRO A 106 -10.57 -11.81 14.43
C PRO A 106 -11.62 -12.93 14.39
N GLY A 107 -12.52 -12.86 13.41
CA GLY A 107 -13.48 -13.93 13.12
C GLY A 107 -14.93 -13.62 13.51
N MET A 108 -15.16 -12.59 14.33
CA MET A 108 -16.52 -12.13 14.63
C MET A 108 -17.01 -11.02 13.68
N TRP A 109 -16.10 -10.21 13.17
CA TRP A 109 -16.42 -9.09 12.28
C TRP A 109 -16.79 -9.57 10.87
N ARG A 110 -17.85 -8.98 10.30
CA ARG A 110 -18.37 -9.30 8.96
C ARG A 110 -18.27 -8.15 8.00
N GLY A 111 -18.30 -6.93 8.50
CA GLY A 111 -18.19 -5.71 7.70
C GLY A 111 -17.70 -4.53 8.52
N ALA A 112 -17.19 -3.55 7.83
CA ALA A 112 -16.81 -2.27 8.39
C ALA A 112 -17.06 -1.18 7.35
N LYS A 113 -17.56 -0.05 7.78
CA LYS A 113 -17.80 1.11 6.95
C LYS A 113 -17.41 2.37 7.73
N VAL A 114 -16.72 3.29 7.06
CA VAL A 114 -16.54 4.64 7.61
C VAL A 114 -17.87 5.37 7.55
N ASP A 115 -18.34 5.82 8.69
CA ASP A 115 -19.57 6.60 8.83
C ASP A 115 -19.28 8.11 8.79
N LYS A 116 -18.31 8.55 9.61
CA LYS A 116 -17.94 9.96 9.72
C LYS A 116 -16.43 10.11 9.99
N VAL A 117 -15.83 11.16 9.44
CA VAL A 117 -14.48 11.60 9.79
C VAL A 117 -14.51 13.09 10.09
N ASP A 118 -13.87 13.45 11.19
CA ASP A 118 -13.73 14.85 11.65
C ASP A 118 -12.27 15.08 11.98
N CYS A 119 -11.62 16.06 11.32
CA CYS A 119 -10.21 16.33 11.51
C CYS A 119 -9.98 17.76 12.04
N GLU A 120 -9.28 17.87 13.16
CA GLU A 120 -8.82 19.10 13.76
C GLU A 120 -7.28 19.07 13.83
N ALA A 121 -6.62 19.98 13.12
CA ALA A 121 -5.16 20.03 13.03
C ALA A 121 -4.54 18.64 12.74
N GLU A 122 -3.91 18.02 13.72
CA GLU A 122 -3.20 16.74 13.60
C GLU A 122 -4.07 15.53 13.97
N ILE A 123 -5.21 15.77 14.63
CA ILE A 123 -6.05 14.69 15.16
C ILE A 123 -7.32 14.56 14.34
N CYS A 124 -7.61 13.33 13.92
CA CYS A 124 -8.86 12.99 13.26
C CYS A 124 -9.65 11.99 14.10
N LYS A 125 -10.92 12.26 14.29
CA LYS A 125 -11.90 11.35 14.89
C LYS A 125 -12.64 10.65 13.79
N VAL A 126 -12.61 9.32 13.79
CA VAL A 126 -13.32 8.48 12.82
C VAL A 126 -14.42 7.71 13.55
N GLN A 127 -15.61 7.76 13.01
CA GLN A 127 -16.71 6.91 13.42
C GLN A 127 -16.79 5.77 12.41
N MET A 128 -16.47 4.54 12.87
CA MET A 128 -16.68 3.33 12.08
C MET A 128 -18.02 2.72 12.42
N LEU A 129 -18.69 2.15 11.44
CA LEU A 129 -19.85 1.27 11.65
C LEU A 129 -19.40 -0.16 11.39
N ILE A 130 -19.37 -0.97 12.43
CA ILE A 130 -18.84 -2.35 12.37
C ILE A 130 -19.99 -3.34 12.45
N THR A 131 -20.07 -4.21 11.46
CA THR A 131 -21.03 -5.32 11.41
C THR A 131 -20.38 -6.58 11.96
N TYR A 132 -21.02 -7.25 12.91
CA TYR A 132 -20.50 -8.50 13.50
C TYR A 132 -21.62 -9.50 13.83
N ASP A 133 -21.21 -10.76 13.98
CA ASP A 133 -22.07 -11.85 14.46
C ASP A 133 -21.69 -12.18 15.90
N PHE A 134 -22.68 -12.29 16.74
CA PHE A 134 -22.53 -12.71 18.12
C PHE A 134 -23.15 -14.09 18.33
N ARG A 135 -22.42 -15.02 18.93
CA ARG A 135 -22.87 -16.36 19.28
C ARG A 135 -22.93 -16.54 20.79
N ILE A 136 -24.01 -17.14 21.27
CA ILE A 136 -24.20 -17.49 22.68
C ILE A 136 -23.79 -18.96 22.87
N ALA A 137 -23.01 -19.26 23.92
CA ALA A 137 -22.44 -20.59 24.16
C ALA A 137 -23.47 -21.71 24.33
N ARG A 138 -24.71 -21.39 24.70
CA ARG A 138 -25.80 -22.36 24.92
C ARG A 138 -26.76 -22.51 23.73
N GLY A 139 -26.35 -22.10 22.58
CA GLY A 139 -27.15 -22.09 21.36
C GLY A 139 -27.93 -20.78 21.18
N GLY A 140 -28.00 -20.34 19.94
CA GLY A 140 -28.55 -19.05 19.55
C GLY A 140 -27.44 -18.03 19.24
N GLY A 141 -27.83 -16.84 18.85
CA GLY A 141 -26.96 -15.74 18.52
C GLY A 141 -27.69 -14.70 17.68
N MET A 142 -27.03 -13.57 17.48
CA MET A 142 -27.51 -12.50 16.61
C MET A 142 -26.52 -12.32 15.48
N LYS A 143 -27.01 -12.07 14.29
CA LYS A 143 -26.21 -11.84 13.10
C LYS A 143 -26.43 -10.43 12.57
N GLY A 144 -25.39 -9.86 11.96
CA GLY A 144 -25.49 -8.57 11.33
C GLY A 144 -25.75 -7.41 12.29
N ILE A 145 -25.22 -7.49 13.51
CA ILE A 145 -25.33 -6.38 14.47
C ILE A 145 -24.37 -5.28 14.01
N GLU A 146 -24.91 -4.08 13.88
CA GLU A 146 -24.11 -2.90 13.58
C GLU A 146 -23.86 -2.09 14.86
N THR A 147 -22.59 -1.73 15.09
CA THR A 147 -22.18 -0.95 16.25
C THR A 147 -21.23 0.16 15.82
N PRO A 148 -21.48 1.40 16.24
CA PRO A 148 -20.56 2.50 16.04
C PRO A 148 -19.32 2.31 16.92
N VAL A 149 -18.13 2.40 16.30
CA VAL A 149 -16.84 2.28 16.97
C VAL A 149 -16.04 3.55 16.71
N PRO A 150 -15.79 4.38 17.74
CA PRO A 150 -14.99 5.57 17.59
C PRO A 150 -13.50 5.22 17.56
N GLU A 151 -12.76 5.85 16.65
CA GLU A 151 -11.32 5.72 16.50
C GLU A 151 -10.66 7.10 16.49
N ASN A 152 -9.45 7.19 17.07
CA ASN A 152 -8.61 8.36 16.94
C ASN A 152 -7.45 8.07 15.99
N TRP A 153 -7.20 8.98 15.10
CA TRP A 153 -6.10 8.93 14.14
C TRP A 153 -5.25 10.19 14.27
N ILE A 154 -3.96 10.07 14.06
CA ILE A 154 -3.04 11.19 14.15
C ILE A 154 -2.25 11.34 12.85
N ILE A 155 -1.99 12.60 12.47
CA ILE A 155 -1.17 12.95 11.33
C ILE A 155 0.18 13.44 11.87
N GLU A 156 1.22 12.63 11.71
CA GLU A 156 2.58 12.92 12.19
C GLU A 156 3.59 12.71 11.07
N ASN A 157 4.46 13.69 10.81
CA ASN A 157 5.56 13.58 9.86
C ASN A 157 5.13 13.06 8.48
N GLY A 158 4.01 13.54 7.96
CA GLY A 158 3.47 13.10 6.67
C GLY A 158 2.82 11.73 6.67
N THR A 159 2.65 11.11 7.85
CA THR A 159 2.06 9.80 8.02
C THR A 159 0.78 9.87 8.83
N VAL A 160 -0.23 9.09 8.44
CA VAL A 160 -1.48 8.95 9.19
C VAL A 160 -1.45 7.64 9.94
N GLY A 161 -1.64 7.67 11.26
CA GLY A 161 -1.59 6.50 12.13
C GLY A 161 -2.79 6.38 13.06
N TYR A 162 -3.26 5.14 13.28
CA TYR A 162 -4.30 4.82 14.26
C TYR A 162 -3.75 4.88 15.68
N VAL A 163 -4.42 5.58 16.58
CA VAL A 163 -4.09 5.66 18.01
C VAL A 163 -4.77 4.52 18.74
N TYR A 164 -4.03 3.42 18.94
CA TYR A 164 -4.50 2.25 19.69
C TYR A 164 -4.34 2.48 21.21
N ARG A 165 -5.39 2.20 21.99
CA ARG A 165 -5.43 2.32 23.46
C ARG A 165 -5.84 1.01 24.13
#